data_c9dc2787e9d386e7ac2c1380998a3305
#
_entry.id   c9dc2787e9d386e7ac2c1380998a3305
#
_cell.length_a   1.000
_cell.length_b   1.000
_cell.length_c   1.000
_cell.angle_alpha   90.00
_cell.angle_beta   90.00
_cell.angle_gamma   90.00
#
_symmetry.space_group_name_H-M   'P 1'
#
loop_
_entity.id
_entity.type
_entity.pdbx_description
1 polymer ?
#
loop_
_entity_poly.entity_id
_entity_poly.type
_entity_poly.pdbx_seq_one_letter_code
_entity_poly.pdbx_strand_id
1 'polypeptide(L)'
;MLMSDEQVEKSWFNECYALHFCSVSLGEFPMRDAHERAITLARENGAIISFDPNLRFPLWERKEDLKAAVDCFLPACDVVKISDEELEFITGKTKIKEALPELFAQGIRLVIYTCGSEGAYAFTENASAFSEAGKVKAVDTTGAGDGFIGSFLWKLQQKGITEQKLGD
;
A
#
# COMPACT_ATOMS: atom_id res chain seq x y z
N MET A 1 5.49 22.39 -5.26
CA MET A 1 6.48 21.97 -6.29
C MET A 1 6.23 20.51 -6.54
N LEU A 2 5.94 20.12 -7.78
CA LEU A 2 5.68 18.75 -8.15
C LEU A 2 6.98 18.14 -8.65
N MET A 3 7.37 16.97 -8.11
CA MET A 3 8.54 16.22 -8.56
C MET A 3 8.22 15.58 -9.91
N SER A 4 9.13 15.68 -10.88
CA SER A 4 9.07 14.92 -12.12
C SER A 4 9.91 13.62 -12.03
N ASP A 5 9.73 12.73 -12.99
CA ASP A 5 10.50 11.48 -13.10
C ASP A 5 12.01 11.74 -13.25
N GLU A 6 12.41 12.79 -13.98
CA GLU A 6 13.82 13.19 -14.14
C GLU A 6 14.54 13.52 -12.82
N GLN A 7 13.78 13.92 -11.79
CA GLN A 7 14.30 14.24 -10.47
C GLN A 7 14.47 13.02 -9.57
N VAL A 8 13.96 11.86 -9.98
CA VAL A 8 14.10 10.60 -9.23
C VAL A 8 15.45 9.97 -9.55
N GLU A 9 16.34 9.98 -8.58
CA GLU A 9 17.70 9.49 -8.74
C GLU A 9 17.81 8.01 -8.39
N LYS A 10 18.49 7.23 -9.24
CA LYS A 10 18.75 5.79 -9.02
C LYS A 10 19.45 5.52 -7.69
N SER A 11 20.35 6.40 -7.27
CA SER A 11 21.12 6.29 -6.03
C SER A 11 20.26 6.19 -4.77
N TRP A 12 19.03 6.72 -4.77
CA TRP A 12 18.14 6.66 -3.62
C TRP A 12 17.68 5.25 -3.27
N PHE A 13 17.76 4.33 -4.23
CA PHE A 13 17.27 2.96 -4.09
C PHE A 13 18.35 1.92 -3.80
N ASN A 14 19.65 2.31 -3.72
CA ASN A 14 20.75 1.38 -3.54
C ASN A 14 20.63 0.48 -2.29
N GLU A 15 20.04 1.01 -1.21
CA GLU A 15 19.79 0.28 0.04
C GLU A 15 18.31 0.33 0.45
N CYS A 16 17.41 0.55 -0.53
CA CYS A 16 16.00 0.67 -0.29
C CYS A 16 15.43 -0.70 0.07
N TYR A 17 14.90 -0.83 1.28
CA TYR A 17 14.21 -2.04 1.72
C TYR A 17 12.78 -2.09 1.20
N ALA A 18 12.07 -0.97 1.24
CA ALA A 18 10.70 -0.85 0.76
C ALA A 18 10.44 0.56 0.22
N LEU A 19 9.75 0.64 -0.89
CA LEU A 19 9.12 1.86 -1.38
C LEU A 19 7.65 1.85 -0.97
N HIS A 20 7.23 2.82 -0.18
CA HIS A 20 5.83 2.99 0.21
C HIS A 20 5.24 4.25 -0.40
N PHE A 21 4.02 4.17 -0.92
CA PHE A 21 3.32 5.31 -1.51
C PHE A 21 1.80 5.20 -1.31
N CYS A 22 1.08 6.30 -1.61
CA CYS A 22 -0.37 6.38 -1.51
C CYS A 22 -0.98 7.00 -2.78
N SER A 23 -2.32 7.02 -2.88
CA SER A 23 -3.01 7.51 -4.07
C SER A 23 -3.01 9.04 -4.23
N VAL A 24 -2.67 9.79 -3.20
CA VAL A 24 -2.84 11.26 -3.13
C VAL A 24 -2.18 12.02 -4.29
N SER A 25 -1.10 11.49 -4.84
CA SER A 25 -0.32 12.12 -5.92
C SER A 25 -0.27 11.31 -7.22
N LEU A 26 -1.21 10.37 -7.41
CA LEU A 26 -1.29 9.51 -8.59
C LEU A 26 -2.20 10.06 -9.70
N GLY A 27 -2.74 11.26 -9.55
CA GLY A 27 -3.52 11.94 -10.59
C GLY A 27 -2.66 12.31 -11.82
N GLU A 28 -3.25 13.02 -12.75
CA GLU A 28 -2.54 13.51 -13.96
C GLU A 28 -1.58 14.66 -13.62
N PHE A 29 -0.53 14.33 -12.87
CA PHE A 29 0.53 15.25 -12.45
C PHE A 29 1.91 14.65 -12.76
N PRO A 30 2.97 15.46 -12.86
CA PRO A 30 4.35 14.96 -12.99
C PRO A 30 4.74 13.96 -11.88
N MET A 31 4.12 14.04 -10.70
CA MET A 31 4.32 13.08 -9.60
C MET A 31 3.93 11.65 -9.96
N ARG A 32 2.98 11.44 -10.87
CA ARG A 32 2.61 10.10 -11.33
C ARG A 32 3.79 9.42 -12.02
N ASP A 33 4.41 10.11 -12.97
CA ASP A 33 5.58 9.60 -13.70
C ASP A 33 6.76 9.37 -12.75
N ALA A 34 6.93 10.26 -11.76
CA ALA A 34 7.92 10.09 -10.70
C ALA A 34 7.67 8.81 -9.86
N HIS A 35 6.41 8.47 -9.55
CA HIS A 35 6.07 7.21 -8.87
C HIS A 35 6.38 6.00 -9.74
N GLU A 36 6.02 6.00 -11.01
CA GLU A 36 6.30 4.89 -11.93
C GLU A 36 7.81 4.64 -12.04
N ARG A 37 8.59 5.71 -12.17
CA ARG A 37 10.05 5.62 -12.16
C ARG A 37 10.59 5.13 -10.83
N ALA A 38 10.10 5.64 -9.70
CA ALA A 38 10.54 5.20 -8.37
C ALA A 38 10.24 3.72 -8.13
N ILE A 39 9.05 3.24 -8.51
CA ILE A 39 8.65 1.83 -8.41
C ILE A 39 9.61 0.97 -9.25
N THR A 40 9.90 1.38 -10.48
CA THR A 40 10.83 0.65 -11.36
C THR A 40 12.21 0.53 -10.72
N LEU A 41 12.79 1.64 -10.26
CA LEU A 41 14.11 1.65 -9.64
C LEU A 41 14.18 0.90 -8.32
N ALA A 42 13.13 1.00 -7.50
CA ALA A 42 13.04 0.24 -6.24
C ALA A 42 13.00 -1.27 -6.52
N ARG A 43 12.18 -1.71 -7.48
CA ARG A 43 12.05 -3.11 -7.88
C ARG A 43 13.36 -3.67 -8.47
N GLU A 44 14.08 -2.90 -9.28
CA GLU A 44 15.42 -3.28 -9.80
C GLU A 44 16.42 -3.57 -8.67
N ASN A 45 16.24 -2.96 -7.50
CA ASN A 45 17.07 -3.14 -6.32
C ASN A 45 16.50 -4.14 -5.29
N GLY A 46 15.42 -4.86 -5.63
CA GLY A 46 14.82 -5.89 -4.77
C GLY A 46 14.03 -5.32 -3.58
N ALA A 47 13.66 -4.05 -3.64
CA ALA A 47 12.83 -3.43 -2.61
C ALA A 47 11.37 -3.93 -2.69
N ILE A 48 10.72 -4.05 -1.54
CA ILE A 48 9.28 -4.31 -1.43
C ILE A 48 8.52 -3.08 -1.89
N ILE A 49 7.55 -3.26 -2.78
CA ILE A 49 6.64 -2.18 -3.20
C ILE A 49 5.38 -2.25 -2.35
N SER A 50 5.15 -1.23 -1.54
CA SER A 50 4.02 -1.15 -0.61
C SER A 50 3.09 0.00 -0.97
N PHE A 51 1.82 -0.27 -1.05
CA PHE A 51 0.78 0.69 -1.40
C PHE A 51 -0.31 0.76 -0.33
N ASP A 52 -0.59 1.96 0.14
CA ASP A 52 -1.78 2.31 0.92
C ASP A 52 -2.62 3.25 0.05
N PRO A 53 -3.74 2.82 -0.56
CA PRO A 53 -4.58 3.70 -1.36
C PRO A 53 -4.94 4.99 -0.63
N ASN A 54 -5.23 4.93 0.66
CA ASN A 54 -5.45 6.09 1.52
C ASN A 54 -6.37 7.12 0.84
N LEU A 55 -7.59 6.67 0.51
CA LEU A 55 -8.53 7.40 -0.33
C LEU A 55 -8.83 8.79 0.24
N ARG A 56 -8.54 9.81 -0.54
CA ARG A 56 -8.79 11.22 -0.20
C ARG A 56 -9.68 11.84 -1.28
N PHE A 57 -10.94 11.42 -1.33
CA PHE A 57 -11.91 11.88 -2.33
C PHE A 57 -11.91 13.39 -2.58
N PRO A 58 -11.76 14.26 -1.56
CA PRO A 58 -11.74 15.71 -1.79
C PRO A 58 -10.55 16.23 -2.61
N LEU A 59 -9.52 15.43 -2.81
CA LEU A 59 -8.34 15.79 -3.61
C LEU A 59 -8.47 15.41 -5.09
N TRP A 60 -9.57 14.75 -5.46
CA TRP A 60 -9.83 14.28 -6.80
C TRP A 60 -11.07 14.96 -7.38
N GLU A 61 -11.01 15.35 -8.63
CA GLU A 61 -12.16 15.96 -9.31
C GLU A 61 -13.31 14.94 -9.49
N ARG A 62 -12.95 13.69 -9.79
CA ARG A 62 -13.88 12.58 -10.00
C ARG A 62 -13.40 11.34 -9.27
N LYS A 63 -14.37 10.59 -8.70
CA LYS A 63 -14.07 9.32 -8.03
C LYS A 63 -13.56 8.25 -9.01
N GLU A 64 -14.01 8.31 -10.25
CA GLU A 64 -13.60 7.39 -11.32
C GLU A 64 -12.11 7.55 -11.64
N ASP A 65 -11.58 8.77 -11.60
CA ASP A 65 -10.16 9.04 -11.85
C ASP A 65 -9.29 8.48 -10.72
N LEU A 66 -9.74 8.64 -9.45
CA LEU A 66 -9.11 7.99 -8.31
C LEU A 66 -9.13 6.47 -8.46
N LYS A 67 -10.29 5.89 -8.82
CA LYS A 67 -10.41 4.43 -9.02
C LYS A 67 -9.45 3.95 -10.11
N ALA A 68 -9.43 4.63 -11.25
CA ALA A 68 -8.54 4.30 -12.37
C ALA A 68 -7.05 4.38 -11.97
N ALA A 69 -6.67 5.39 -11.17
CA ALA A 69 -5.31 5.49 -10.65
C ALA A 69 -4.98 4.33 -9.70
N VAL A 70 -5.86 4.00 -8.75
CA VAL A 70 -5.67 2.86 -7.85
C VAL A 70 -5.52 1.56 -8.64
N ASP A 71 -6.41 1.30 -9.60
CA ASP A 71 -6.39 0.08 -10.43
C ASP A 71 -5.09 -0.03 -11.27
N CYS A 72 -4.56 1.10 -11.72
CA CYS A 72 -3.32 1.16 -12.49
C CYS A 72 -2.09 0.75 -11.65
N PHE A 73 -2.05 1.16 -10.38
CA PHE A 73 -0.87 0.95 -9.52
C PHE A 73 -0.94 -0.33 -8.67
N LEU A 74 -2.13 -0.88 -8.41
CA LEU A 74 -2.29 -2.12 -7.64
C LEU A 74 -1.42 -3.28 -8.16
N PRO A 75 -1.37 -3.59 -9.49
CA PRO A 75 -0.56 -4.69 -10.00
C PRO A 75 0.96 -4.48 -9.86
N ALA A 76 1.39 -3.26 -9.55
CA ALA A 76 2.80 -2.96 -9.31
C ALA A 76 3.23 -3.20 -7.86
N CYS A 77 2.34 -3.66 -6.98
CA CYS A 77 2.60 -3.73 -5.54
C CYS A 77 2.77 -5.17 -5.05
N ASP A 78 3.65 -5.35 -4.07
CA ASP A 78 3.85 -6.61 -3.36
C ASP A 78 3.01 -6.64 -2.07
N VAL A 79 2.88 -5.48 -1.42
CA VAL A 79 2.11 -5.29 -0.19
C VAL A 79 1.04 -4.22 -0.43
N VAL A 80 -0.19 -4.53 -0.09
CA VAL A 80 -1.29 -3.57 -0.12
C VAL A 80 -1.93 -3.47 1.26
N LYS A 81 -2.12 -2.24 1.75
CA LYS A 81 -2.93 -1.98 2.95
C LYS A 81 -4.27 -1.40 2.52
N ILE A 82 -5.35 -1.98 3.01
CA ILE A 82 -6.73 -1.55 2.73
C ILE A 82 -7.46 -1.44 4.08
N SER A 83 -8.16 -0.34 4.32
CA SER A 83 -9.08 -0.23 5.46
C SER A 83 -10.45 -0.83 5.12
N ASP A 84 -11.22 -1.12 6.16
CA ASP A 84 -12.62 -1.58 6.02
C ASP A 84 -13.49 -0.57 5.26
N GLU A 85 -13.25 0.73 5.46
CA GLU A 85 -13.94 1.81 4.76
C GLU A 85 -13.57 1.90 3.26
N GLU A 86 -12.39 1.45 2.89
CA GLU A 86 -11.86 1.54 1.52
C GLU A 86 -12.17 0.31 0.66
N LEU A 87 -12.44 -0.82 1.30
CA LEU A 87 -12.53 -2.13 0.65
C LEU A 87 -13.50 -2.15 -0.53
N GLU A 88 -14.72 -1.66 -0.30
CA GLU A 88 -15.77 -1.70 -1.34
C GLU A 88 -15.41 -0.83 -2.54
N PHE A 89 -14.85 0.35 -2.30
CA PHE A 89 -14.44 1.24 -3.38
C PHE A 89 -13.30 0.66 -4.21
N ILE A 90 -12.31 0.04 -3.55
CA ILE A 90 -11.13 -0.51 -4.23
C ILE A 90 -11.48 -1.78 -5.00
N THR A 91 -12.26 -2.69 -4.41
CA THR A 91 -12.44 -4.06 -4.92
C THR A 91 -13.85 -4.36 -5.44
N GLY A 92 -14.82 -3.50 -5.16
CA GLY A 92 -16.25 -3.78 -5.43
C GLY A 92 -16.84 -4.86 -4.53
N LYS A 93 -16.10 -5.32 -3.51
CA LYS A 93 -16.56 -6.34 -2.55
C LYS A 93 -16.76 -5.73 -1.17
N THR A 94 -17.72 -6.21 -0.43
CA THR A 94 -18.01 -5.78 0.95
C THR A 94 -17.30 -6.64 2.00
N LYS A 95 -16.72 -7.78 1.60
CA LYS A 95 -15.99 -8.67 2.49
C LYS A 95 -14.60 -8.94 1.97
N ILE A 96 -13.60 -8.75 2.81
CA ILE A 96 -12.20 -8.92 2.42
C ILE A 96 -11.92 -10.31 1.82
N LYS A 97 -12.47 -11.37 2.37
CA LYS A 97 -12.26 -12.74 1.87
C LYS A 97 -12.75 -12.96 0.44
N GLU A 98 -13.73 -12.16 -0.02
CA GLU A 98 -14.22 -12.23 -1.39
C GLU A 98 -13.30 -11.45 -2.37
N ALA A 99 -12.54 -10.49 -1.86
CA ALA A 99 -11.59 -9.69 -2.63
C ALA A 99 -10.20 -10.34 -2.76
N LEU A 100 -9.78 -11.14 -1.76
CA LEU A 100 -8.43 -11.72 -1.72
C LEU A 100 -8.01 -12.45 -3.01
N PRO A 101 -8.85 -13.32 -3.64
CA PRO A 101 -8.44 -14.02 -4.84
C PRO A 101 -8.12 -13.07 -6.01
N GLU A 102 -8.88 -11.98 -6.16
CA GLU A 102 -8.66 -10.98 -7.21
C GLU A 102 -7.40 -10.15 -6.93
N LEU A 103 -7.13 -9.83 -5.66
CA LEU A 103 -5.93 -9.10 -5.25
C LEU A 103 -4.66 -9.95 -5.46
N PHE A 104 -4.67 -11.21 -5.06
CA PHE A 104 -3.54 -12.12 -5.29
C PHE A 104 -3.31 -12.41 -6.77
N ALA A 105 -4.37 -12.52 -7.56
CA ALA A 105 -4.25 -12.71 -9.02
C ALA A 105 -3.58 -11.52 -9.72
N GLN A 106 -3.56 -10.33 -9.12
CA GLN A 106 -2.83 -9.15 -9.60
C GLN A 106 -1.33 -9.16 -9.23
N GLY A 107 -0.87 -10.16 -8.48
CA GLY A 107 0.54 -10.29 -8.05
C GLY A 107 0.83 -9.76 -6.66
N ILE A 108 -0.17 -9.25 -5.94
CA ILE A 108 -0.03 -8.84 -4.54
C ILE A 108 0.28 -10.09 -3.71
N ARG A 109 1.27 -10.02 -2.83
CA ARG A 109 1.70 -11.16 -1.99
C ARG A 109 1.22 -11.05 -0.56
N LEU A 110 1.01 -9.83 -0.09
CA LEU A 110 0.56 -9.55 1.27
C LEU A 110 -0.53 -8.47 1.27
N VAL A 111 -1.70 -8.83 1.76
CA VAL A 111 -2.80 -7.89 1.98
C VAL A 111 -2.92 -7.62 3.48
N ILE A 112 -2.83 -6.36 3.86
CA ILE A 112 -3.08 -5.89 5.22
C ILE A 112 -4.45 -5.24 5.22
N TYR A 113 -5.35 -5.74 6.06
CA TYR A 113 -6.71 -5.24 6.18
C TYR A 113 -6.93 -4.68 7.58
N THR A 114 -7.11 -3.37 7.67
CA THR A 114 -7.26 -2.66 8.95
C THR A 114 -8.73 -2.38 9.26
N CYS A 115 -9.16 -2.68 10.49
CA CYS A 115 -10.54 -2.53 10.98
C CYS A 115 -10.57 -1.56 12.19
N GLY A 116 -9.90 -0.43 12.08
CA GLY A 116 -9.88 0.61 13.11
C GLY A 116 -9.55 0.06 14.50
N SER A 117 -10.47 0.28 15.46
CA SER A 117 -10.29 -0.16 16.85
C SER A 117 -10.42 -1.67 17.07
N GLU A 118 -10.85 -2.43 16.09
CA GLU A 118 -10.94 -3.89 16.21
C GLU A 118 -9.57 -4.55 16.02
N GLY A 119 -8.73 -3.96 15.16
CA GLY A 119 -7.40 -4.50 14.88
C GLY A 119 -7.08 -4.58 13.39
N ALA A 120 -6.22 -5.51 13.03
CA ALA A 120 -5.78 -5.70 11.65
C ALA A 120 -5.57 -7.18 11.32
N TYR A 121 -5.90 -7.53 10.10
CA TYR A 121 -5.58 -8.81 9.49
C TYR A 121 -4.41 -8.66 8.53
N ALA A 122 -3.61 -9.71 8.42
CA ALA A 122 -2.65 -9.90 7.36
C ALA A 122 -2.99 -11.20 6.62
N PHE A 123 -3.01 -11.15 5.29
CA PHE A 123 -3.32 -12.30 4.44
C PHE A 123 -2.23 -12.48 3.40
N THR A 124 -1.72 -13.69 3.30
CA THR A 124 -1.03 -14.20 2.11
C THR A 124 -1.95 -15.19 1.40
N GLU A 125 -1.54 -15.72 0.25
CA GLU A 125 -2.32 -16.72 -0.46
C GLU A 125 -2.55 -17.98 0.40
N ASN A 126 -1.59 -18.31 1.27
CA ASN A 126 -1.57 -19.57 2.03
C ASN A 126 -1.83 -19.39 3.53
N ALA A 127 -1.80 -18.18 4.06
CA ALA A 127 -1.89 -17.95 5.49
C ALA A 127 -2.68 -16.67 5.82
N SER A 128 -3.16 -16.61 7.07
CA SER A 128 -3.75 -15.40 7.63
C SER A 128 -3.39 -15.25 9.11
N ALA A 129 -3.26 -14.00 9.54
CA ALA A 129 -3.07 -13.66 10.93
C ALA A 129 -3.98 -12.50 11.32
N PHE A 130 -4.36 -12.41 12.58
CA PHE A 130 -5.10 -11.30 13.15
C PHE A 130 -4.39 -10.78 14.40
N SER A 131 -4.40 -9.47 14.57
CA SER A 131 -3.95 -8.81 15.78
C SER A 131 -4.99 -7.81 16.25
N GLU A 132 -5.44 -7.93 17.49
CA GLU A 132 -6.32 -6.94 18.12
C GLU A 132 -5.62 -5.59 18.25
N ALA A 133 -6.38 -4.51 18.14
CA ALA A 133 -5.89 -3.18 18.44
C ALA A 133 -5.70 -2.98 19.95
N GLY A 134 -4.63 -2.28 20.31
CA GLY A 134 -4.45 -1.85 21.70
C GLY A 134 -5.56 -0.87 22.13
N LYS A 135 -6.07 -1.02 23.35
CA LYS A 135 -7.08 -0.11 23.91
C LYS A 135 -6.43 1.23 24.24
N VAL A 136 -6.72 2.23 23.43
CA VAL A 136 -6.24 3.61 23.64
C VAL A 136 -7.41 4.58 23.62
N LYS A 137 -7.28 5.69 24.31
CA LYS A 137 -8.21 6.82 24.15
C LYS A 137 -7.71 7.66 22.98
N ALA A 138 -8.30 7.46 21.80
CA ALA A 138 -7.96 8.24 20.64
C ALA A 138 -8.34 9.71 20.86
N VAL A 139 -7.40 10.62 20.60
CA VAL A 139 -7.60 12.08 20.60
C VAL A 139 -7.61 12.59 19.16
N ASP A 140 -6.71 12.07 18.34
CA ASP A 140 -6.59 12.34 16.92
C ASP A 140 -6.09 11.05 16.25
N THR A 141 -6.70 10.67 15.13
CA THR A 141 -6.33 9.48 14.35
C THR A 141 -5.53 9.82 13.08
N THR A 142 -5.22 11.11 12.87
CA THR A 142 -4.40 11.55 11.74
C THR A 142 -3.03 10.87 11.77
N GLY A 143 -2.67 10.23 10.66
CA GLY A 143 -1.40 9.51 10.55
C GLY A 143 -1.35 8.14 11.26
N ALA A 144 -2.46 7.67 11.85
CA ALA A 144 -2.48 6.35 12.47
C ALA A 144 -2.21 5.23 11.46
N GLY A 145 -2.78 5.34 10.25
CA GLY A 145 -2.52 4.42 9.13
C GLY A 145 -1.05 4.45 8.70
N ASP A 146 -0.49 5.66 8.57
CA ASP A 146 0.90 5.85 8.17
C ASP A 146 1.87 5.29 9.22
N GLY A 147 1.59 5.54 10.50
CA GLY A 147 2.36 4.97 11.62
C GLY A 147 2.27 3.44 11.67
N PHE A 148 1.10 2.88 11.40
CA PHE A 148 0.90 1.45 11.34
C PHE A 148 1.73 0.82 10.21
N ILE A 149 1.57 1.29 8.97
CA ILE A 149 2.28 0.67 7.84
C ILE A 149 3.79 0.86 7.92
N GLY A 150 4.26 2.04 8.36
CA GLY A 150 5.69 2.28 8.58
C GLY A 150 6.29 1.35 9.61
N SER A 151 5.61 1.15 10.75
CA SER A 151 6.04 0.21 11.80
C SER A 151 6.00 -1.24 11.32
N PHE A 152 5.01 -1.59 10.51
CA PHE A 152 4.88 -2.93 9.94
C PHE A 152 6.04 -3.24 8.98
N LEU A 153 6.32 -2.36 8.01
CA LEU A 153 7.44 -2.51 7.07
C LEU A 153 8.78 -2.57 7.80
N TRP A 154 8.99 -1.69 8.80
CA TRP A 154 10.17 -1.76 9.65
C TRP A 154 10.31 -3.12 10.34
N LYS A 155 9.20 -3.69 10.85
CA LYS A 155 9.22 -5.00 11.50
C LYS A 155 9.53 -6.13 10.54
N LEU A 156 9.04 -6.09 9.31
CA LEU A 156 9.41 -7.04 8.26
C LEU A 156 10.92 -6.99 8.00
N GLN A 157 11.49 -5.79 7.88
CA GLN A 157 12.94 -5.60 7.71
C GLN A 157 13.73 -6.21 8.87
N GLN A 158 13.33 -5.93 10.13
CA GLN A 158 13.98 -6.49 11.32
C GLN A 158 13.92 -8.02 11.38
N LYS A 159 12.92 -8.61 10.75
CA LYS A 159 12.75 -10.06 10.62
C LYS A 159 13.50 -10.67 9.43
N GLY A 160 14.15 -9.85 8.61
CA GLY A 160 14.83 -10.30 7.40
C GLY A 160 13.87 -10.85 6.32
N ILE A 161 12.63 -10.40 6.33
CA ILE A 161 11.65 -10.73 5.29
C ILE A 161 11.99 -9.91 4.05
N THR A 162 12.26 -10.58 2.95
CA THR A 162 12.49 -9.95 1.64
C THR A 162 11.25 -10.05 0.77
N GLU A 163 11.23 -9.36 -0.36
CA GLU A 163 10.14 -9.44 -1.33
C GLU A 163 9.81 -10.90 -1.67
N GLN A 164 10.81 -11.76 -1.88
CA GLN A 164 10.64 -13.17 -2.21
C GLN A 164 9.98 -14.01 -1.11
N LYS A 165 10.06 -13.58 0.15
CA LYS A 165 9.53 -14.28 1.32
C LYS A 165 8.18 -13.76 1.82
N LEU A 166 7.60 -12.77 1.15
CA LEU A 166 6.32 -12.17 1.59
C LEU A 166 5.13 -13.13 1.50
N GLY A 167 5.20 -14.15 0.66
CA GLY A 167 4.11 -15.12 0.44
C GLY A 167 4.22 -16.41 1.27
N ASP A 168 5.30 -16.56 2.05
CA ASP A 168 5.60 -17.78 2.81
C ASP A 168 4.90 -17.81 4.23
#